data_378a9281505a50056010eee52c437222
#
_entry.id   378a9281505a50056010eee52c437222
#
_cell.length_a   1.000
_cell.length_b   1.000
_cell.length_c   1.000
_cell.angle_alpha   90.00
_cell.angle_beta   90.00
_cell.angle_gamma   90.00
#
_symmetry.space_group_name_H-M   'P 1'
#
loop_
_entity.id
_entity.type
_entity.pdbx_description
1 polymer ?
#
loop_
_entity_poly.entity_id
_entity_poly.type
_entity_poly.pdbx_seq_one_letter_code
_entity_poly.pdbx_strand_id
1 'polypeptide(L)'
;DNVEVICYQSAYKLKGEHYDLVICDEIHLGLSIKYRKFFQYNMYDSLLCMTATLPEEEEYNEVLNKLAPTVYTITLDKCVELGIVSPYKITCIPVKLRAQEAIDYKKINNRFIYWKLQLGNFDAFTEAKRILGNKNSTADQKRAAVGFYQTIRQRKAIIDYAADKITKFKSIYYKNVDKKILVFGGANDFTDQLCDSIAPYAMAYHSKKTKKQKDLALELFKTGDINVLCSTKALNQGFDVPNANMGIVCGITSKSLSMIQRVGRLVRFQEGKVGDIIILYVADSQEQKWLTNATKNLNNVIWK
;
A
#
# COMPACT_ATOMS: atom_id res chain seq x y z
N ASP A 1 -7.54 -6.79 35.22
CA ASP A 1 -7.50 -7.31 33.82
C ASP A 1 -6.05 -7.51 33.43
N ASN A 2 -5.68 -8.75 33.15
CA ASN A 2 -4.30 -9.15 32.82
C ASN A 2 -4.01 -9.03 31.29
N VAL A 3 -4.54 -7.99 30.63
CA VAL A 3 -4.32 -7.75 29.20
C VAL A 3 -3.56 -6.46 28.98
N GLU A 4 -2.41 -6.55 28.36
CA GLU A 4 -1.59 -5.41 27.95
C GLU A 4 -1.64 -5.26 26.41
N VAL A 5 -1.87 -4.05 25.90
CA VAL A 5 -1.85 -3.72 24.48
C VAL A 5 -0.67 -2.80 24.18
N ILE A 6 0.27 -3.29 23.38
CA ILE A 6 1.51 -2.56 23.11
C ILE A 6 1.87 -2.62 21.60
N CYS A 7 2.43 -1.56 21.05
CA CYS A 7 2.90 -1.55 19.67
C CYS A 7 4.30 -2.15 19.52
N TYR A 8 4.65 -2.68 18.34
CA TYR A 8 5.97 -3.26 18.04
C TYR A 8 7.13 -2.29 18.33
N GLN A 9 6.90 -0.97 18.16
CA GLN A 9 7.89 0.08 18.45
C GLN A 9 8.25 0.19 19.95
N SER A 10 7.44 -0.37 20.82
CA SER A 10 7.66 -0.41 22.27
C SER A 10 7.94 -1.84 22.75
N ALA A 11 7.21 -2.84 22.25
CA ALA A 11 7.30 -4.22 22.66
C ALA A 11 8.73 -4.80 22.59
N TYR A 12 9.52 -4.46 21.56
CA TYR A 12 10.90 -4.96 21.42
C TYR A 12 11.83 -4.55 22.55
N LYS A 13 11.44 -3.61 23.42
CA LYS A 13 12.22 -3.14 24.56
C LYS A 13 12.00 -3.99 25.82
N LEU A 14 10.90 -4.73 25.86
CA LEU A 14 10.58 -5.64 26.96
C LEU A 14 11.54 -6.81 26.98
N LYS A 15 11.94 -7.23 28.17
CA LYS A 15 12.90 -8.32 28.37
C LYS A 15 12.61 -9.05 29.68
N GLY A 16 12.69 -10.37 29.62
CA GLY A 16 12.53 -11.23 30.78
C GLY A 16 11.09 -11.39 31.26
N GLU A 17 10.12 -10.94 30.46
CA GLU A 17 8.70 -11.09 30.77
C GLU A 17 8.21 -12.48 30.37
N HIS A 18 7.15 -12.95 31.03
CA HIS A 18 6.44 -14.19 30.72
C HIS A 18 4.95 -13.87 30.47
N TYR A 19 4.41 -14.43 29.39
CA TYR A 19 3.03 -14.23 28.97
C TYR A 19 2.36 -15.60 28.71
N ASP A 20 1.14 -15.80 29.19
CA ASP A 20 0.35 -16.99 28.88
C ASP A 20 0.00 -17.04 27.38
N LEU A 21 -0.35 -15.88 26.82
CA LEU A 21 -0.69 -15.73 25.40
C LEU A 21 -0.18 -14.40 24.84
N VAL A 22 0.52 -14.47 23.73
CA VAL A 22 0.89 -13.32 22.91
C VAL A 22 0.08 -13.33 21.62
N ILE A 23 -0.66 -12.24 21.36
CA ILE A 23 -1.41 -12.06 20.11
C ILE A 23 -0.70 -10.96 19.29
N CYS A 24 -0.25 -11.32 18.10
CA CYS A 24 0.44 -10.42 17.17
C CYS A 24 -0.46 -10.08 15.98
N ASP A 25 -1.02 -8.88 15.96
CA ASP A 25 -1.70 -8.39 14.77
C ASP A 25 -0.69 -7.81 13.77
N GLU A 26 -0.91 -8.04 12.47
CA GLU A 26 0.00 -7.64 11.37
C GLU A 26 1.45 -8.08 11.64
N ILE A 27 1.67 -9.35 11.96
CA ILE A 27 2.99 -9.89 12.34
C ILE A 27 4.09 -9.57 11.32
N HIS A 28 3.76 -9.39 10.04
CA HIS A 28 4.74 -9.00 9.03
C HIS A 28 5.50 -7.71 9.38
N LEU A 29 4.94 -6.83 10.23
CA LEU A 29 5.62 -5.64 10.76
C LEU A 29 6.60 -5.98 11.89
N GLY A 30 6.32 -7.05 12.65
CA GLY A 30 7.11 -7.50 13.79
C GLY A 30 8.37 -8.30 13.43
N LEU A 31 8.54 -8.71 12.16
CA LEU A 31 9.62 -9.60 11.73
C LEU A 31 10.97 -8.92 11.48
N SER A 32 11.04 -7.58 11.52
CA SER A 32 12.32 -6.87 11.39
C SER A 32 13.31 -7.28 12.49
N ILE A 33 14.61 -7.25 12.19
CA ILE A 33 15.70 -7.60 13.15
C ILE A 33 15.50 -6.89 14.50
N LYS A 34 15.01 -5.65 14.48
CA LYS A 34 14.77 -4.88 15.69
C LYS A 34 13.57 -5.40 16.51
N TYR A 35 12.43 -5.64 15.85
CA TYR A 35 11.19 -5.96 16.55
C TYR A 35 11.10 -7.43 16.96
N ARG A 36 11.70 -8.35 16.19
CA ARG A 36 11.77 -9.77 16.56
C ARG A 36 12.56 -10.05 17.85
N LYS A 37 13.28 -9.05 18.39
CA LYS A 37 13.92 -9.14 19.70
C LYS A 37 12.92 -9.41 20.83
N PHE A 38 11.66 -8.99 20.70
CA PHE A 38 10.61 -9.33 21.65
C PHE A 38 10.50 -10.84 21.86
N PHE A 39 10.45 -11.60 20.76
CA PHE A 39 10.32 -13.07 20.79
C PHE A 39 11.60 -13.78 21.24
N GLN A 40 12.74 -13.10 21.23
CA GLN A 40 14.02 -13.65 21.67
C GLN A 40 14.27 -13.45 23.16
N TYR A 41 13.70 -12.38 23.74
CA TYR A 41 14.00 -11.97 25.12
C TYR A 41 12.87 -12.22 26.11
N ASN A 42 11.70 -12.64 25.65
CA ASN A 42 10.56 -12.93 26.50
C ASN A 42 10.08 -14.36 26.29
N MET A 43 9.39 -14.90 27.29
CA MET A 43 8.77 -16.22 27.27
C MET A 43 7.27 -16.08 27.03
N TYR A 44 6.67 -17.04 26.37
CA TYR A 44 5.22 -17.12 26.16
C TYR A 44 4.81 -18.57 25.99
N ASP A 45 3.67 -18.94 26.58
CA ASP A 45 3.15 -20.31 26.51
C ASP A 45 2.46 -20.56 25.17
N SER A 46 1.79 -19.53 24.64
CA SER A 46 1.10 -19.60 23.35
C SER A 46 1.33 -18.34 22.53
N LEU A 47 1.40 -18.50 21.20
CA LEU A 47 1.59 -17.39 20.25
C LEU A 47 0.57 -17.49 19.12
N LEU A 48 -0.25 -16.46 18.95
CA LEU A 48 -1.14 -16.29 17.81
C LEU A 48 -0.68 -15.13 16.93
N CYS A 49 -0.29 -15.44 15.71
CA CYS A 49 0.12 -14.44 14.72
C CYS A 49 -0.94 -14.29 13.63
N MET A 50 -1.34 -13.07 13.36
CA MET A 50 -2.31 -12.73 12.31
C MET A 50 -1.70 -11.75 11.31
N THR A 51 -1.98 -11.93 10.04
CA THR A 51 -1.61 -10.98 8.98
C THR A 51 -2.48 -11.19 7.75
N ALA A 52 -2.80 -10.09 7.07
CA ALA A 52 -3.49 -10.15 5.79
C ALA A 52 -2.53 -10.42 4.61
N THR A 53 -1.22 -10.28 4.82
CA THR A 53 -0.20 -10.48 3.79
C THR A 53 1.02 -11.15 4.37
N LEU A 54 1.47 -12.24 3.73
CA LEU A 54 2.75 -12.85 4.05
C LEU A 54 3.89 -11.95 3.54
N PRO A 55 5.05 -11.96 4.22
CA PRO A 55 6.24 -11.27 3.73
C PRO A 55 6.64 -11.77 2.34
N GLU A 56 7.07 -10.86 1.46
CA GLU A 56 7.59 -11.21 0.13
C GLU A 56 9.06 -11.66 0.20
N GLU A 57 9.79 -11.19 1.21
CA GLU A 57 11.19 -11.54 1.45
C GLU A 57 11.29 -12.94 2.07
N GLU A 58 12.05 -13.83 1.44
CA GLU A 58 12.25 -15.24 1.85
C GLU A 58 12.77 -15.34 3.28
N GLU A 59 13.73 -14.47 3.67
CA GLU A 59 14.27 -14.41 5.03
C GLU A 59 13.17 -14.20 6.07
N TYR A 60 12.22 -13.32 5.82
CA TYR A 60 11.13 -13.06 6.77
C TYR A 60 10.09 -14.17 6.79
N ASN A 61 9.85 -14.83 5.65
CA ASN A 61 8.99 -16.01 5.59
C ASN A 61 9.58 -17.17 6.39
N GLU A 62 10.89 -17.42 6.28
CA GLU A 62 11.56 -18.43 7.09
C GLU A 62 11.47 -18.14 8.59
N VAL A 63 11.69 -16.87 8.99
CA VAL A 63 11.55 -16.44 10.38
C VAL A 63 10.13 -16.65 10.87
N LEU A 64 9.13 -16.27 10.09
CA LEU A 64 7.72 -16.43 10.44
C LEU A 64 7.37 -17.91 10.59
N ASN A 65 7.76 -18.75 9.65
CA ASN A 65 7.47 -20.19 9.70
C ASN A 65 8.12 -20.90 10.90
N LYS A 66 9.28 -20.44 11.35
CA LYS A 66 9.93 -20.94 12.57
C LYS A 66 9.24 -20.45 13.85
N LEU A 67 8.73 -19.21 13.83
CA LEU A 67 8.08 -18.59 14.98
C LEU A 67 6.63 -19.06 15.16
N ALA A 68 5.87 -19.00 14.07
CA ALA A 68 4.44 -19.34 14.02
C ALA A 68 4.10 -19.85 12.60
N PRO A 69 4.12 -21.17 12.37
CA PRO A 69 3.74 -21.72 11.08
C PRO A 69 2.28 -21.41 10.76
N THR A 70 1.98 -21.20 9.48
CA THR A 70 0.62 -20.89 9.03
C THR A 70 -0.30 -22.10 9.25
N VAL A 71 -1.27 -21.95 10.13
CA VAL A 71 -2.26 -23.00 10.46
C VAL A 71 -3.60 -22.79 9.76
N TYR A 72 -3.90 -21.56 9.35
CA TYR A 72 -5.15 -21.24 8.68
C TYR A 72 -4.98 -20.07 7.70
N THR A 73 -5.62 -20.18 6.54
CA THR A 73 -5.67 -19.11 5.52
C THR A 73 -7.10 -18.98 5.01
N ILE A 74 -7.61 -17.74 4.99
CA ILE A 74 -8.89 -17.41 4.39
C ILE A 74 -8.69 -16.35 3.32
N THR A 75 -9.21 -16.57 2.13
CA THR A 75 -9.15 -15.61 1.03
C THR A 75 -10.23 -14.55 1.17
N LEU A 76 -10.05 -13.39 0.53
CA LEU A 76 -11.05 -12.32 0.52
C LEU A 76 -12.38 -12.82 -0.09
N ASP A 77 -12.31 -13.58 -1.18
CA ASP A 77 -13.50 -14.15 -1.82
C ASP A 77 -14.25 -15.11 -0.89
N LYS A 78 -13.51 -15.92 -0.12
CA LYS A 78 -14.13 -16.80 0.90
C LYS A 78 -14.77 -16.00 2.04
N CYS A 79 -14.18 -14.87 2.44
CA CYS A 79 -14.81 -13.96 3.40
C CYS A 79 -16.11 -13.36 2.85
N VAL A 80 -16.19 -13.07 1.54
CA VAL A 80 -17.42 -12.61 0.89
C VAL A 80 -18.46 -13.72 0.88
N GLU A 81 -18.09 -14.96 0.49
CA GLU A 81 -19.00 -16.11 0.49
C GLU A 81 -19.61 -16.40 1.87
N LEU A 82 -18.80 -16.23 2.93
CA LEU A 82 -19.23 -16.42 4.32
C LEU A 82 -19.98 -15.21 4.90
N GLY A 83 -20.18 -14.13 4.13
CA GLY A 83 -20.85 -12.92 4.62
C GLY A 83 -20.04 -12.13 5.66
N ILE A 84 -18.74 -12.39 5.81
CA ILE A 84 -17.84 -11.68 6.75
C ILE A 84 -17.51 -10.28 6.22
N VAL A 85 -17.37 -10.13 4.91
CA VAL A 85 -17.15 -8.85 4.21
C VAL A 85 -18.14 -8.69 3.07
N SER A 86 -18.45 -7.44 2.71
CA SER A 86 -19.33 -7.16 1.57
C SER A 86 -18.78 -7.68 0.25
N PRO A 87 -19.63 -8.06 -0.68
CA PRO A 87 -19.24 -8.22 -2.07
C PRO A 87 -18.49 -6.98 -2.56
N TYR A 88 -17.49 -7.17 -3.40
CA TYR A 88 -16.69 -6.11 -3.97
C TYR A 88 -16.57 -6.25 -5.49
N LYS A 89 -16.31 -5.13 -6.14
CA LYS A 89 -15.99 -5.06 -7.56
C LYS A 89 -14.77 -4.17 -7.76
N ILE A 90 -13.74 -4.69 -8.41
CA ILE A 90 -12.54 -3.93 -8.76
C ILE A 90 -12.59 -3.62 -10.26
N THR A 91 -12.49 -2.33 -10.60
CA THR A 91 -12.38 -1.90 -12.00
C THR A 91 -11.02 -1.26 -12.23
N CYS A 92 -10.17 -1.92 -13.01
CA CYS A 92 -8.85 -1.43 -13.41
C CYS A 92 -8.99 -0.58 -14.68
N ILE A 93 -8.64 0.70 -14.60
CA ILE A 93 -8.79 1.65 -15.72
C ILE A 93 -7.39 2.13 -16.14
N PRO A 94 -6.97 1.88 -17.39
CA PRO A 94 -5.70 2.36 -17.88
C PRO A 94 -5.74 3.88 -18.11
N VAL A 95 -4.63 4.53 -17.82
CA VAL A 95 -4.33 5.90 -18.23
C VAL A 95 -3.07 5.90 -19.08
N LYS A 96 -2.96 6.86 -20.00
CA LYS A 96 -1.78 7.02 -20.86
C LYS A 96 -0.89 8.12 -20.30
N LEU A 97 0.40 8.00 -20.52
CA LEU A 97 1.33 9.11 -20.33
C LEU A 97 1.13 10.12 -21.47
N ARG A 98 1.12 11.40 -21.16
CA ARG A 98 1.15 12.46 -22.19
C ARG A 98 2.45 12.39 -22.97
N ALA A 99 2.50 13.00 -24.14
CA ALA A 99 3.64 12.90 -25.04
C ALA A 99 4.99 13.17 -24.37
N GLN A 100 5.11 14.25 -23.61
CA GLN A 100 6.35 14.58 -22.89
C GLN A 100 6.66 13.58 -21.77
N GLU A 101 5.66 13.18 -20.99
CA GLU A 101 5.81 12.17 -19.93
C GLU A 101 6.27 10.82 -20.49
N ALA A 102 5.74 10.43 -21.66
CA ALA A 102 6.13 9.18 -22.34
C ALA A 102 7.59 9.23 -22.83
N ILE A 103 8.02 10.36 -23.39
CA ILE A 103 9.42 10.57 -23.80
C ILE A 103 10.35 10.47 -22.59
N ASP A 104 10.03 11.18 -21.52
CA ASP A 104 10.84 11.20 -20.30
C ASP A 104 10.87 9.82 -19.65
N TYR A 105 9.73 9.13 -19.58
CA TYR A 105 9.66 7.77 -19.06
C TYR A 105 10.54 6.80 -19.86
N LYS A 106 10.46 6.84 -21.20
CA LYS A 106 11.29 6.00 -22.09
C LYS A 106 12.77 6.26 -21.88
N LYS A 107 13.19 7.54 -21.79
CA LYS A 107 14.57 7.93 -21.53
C LYS A 107 15.09 7.37 -20.20
N ILE A 108 14.30 7.54 -19.13
CA ILE A 108 14.68 7.05 -17.80
C ILE A 108 14.62 5.52 -17.72
N ASN A 109 13.67 4.90 -18.41
CA ASN A 109 13.58 3.44 -18.49
C ASN A 109 14.81 2.82 -19.18
N ASN A 110 15.33 3.44 -20.25
CA ASN A 110 16.56 2.98 -20.89
C ASN A 110 17.76 3.09 -19.94
N ARG A 111 17.86 4.15 -19.16
CA ARG A 111 18.90 4.31 -18.14
C ARG A 111 18.74 3.28 -17.00
N PHE A 112 17.51 2.96 -16.61
CA PHE A 112 17.24 1.91 -15.63
C PHE A 112 17.73 0.54 -16.13
N ILE A 113 17.43 0.20 -17.39
CA ILE A 113 17.88 -1.06 -18.00
C ILE A 113 19.42 -1.09 -18.04
N TYR A 114 20.06 0.01 -18.44
CA TYR A 114 21.51 0.10 -18.44
C TYR A 114 22.12 -0.19 -17.05
N TRP A 115 21.65 0.49 -16.00
CA TRP A 115 22.16 0.27 -14.64
C TRP A 115 21.84 -1.12 -14.12
N LYS A 116 20.69 -1.68 -14.46
CA LYS A 116 20.31 -3.04 -14.10
C LYS A 116 21.29 -4.06 -14.70
N LEU A 117 21.69 -3.89 -15.94
CA LEU A 117 22.70 -4.74 -16.61
C LEU A 117 24.08 -4.63 -15.95
N GLN A 118 24.50 -3.42 -15.54
CA GLN A 118 25.76 -3.21 -14.82
C GLN A 118 25.79 -3.92 -13.45
N LEU A 119 24.63 -4.21 -12.86
CA LEU A 119 24.47 -4.94 -11.59
C LEU A 119 24.29 -6.46 -11.77
N GLY A 120 24.40 -6.98 -13.01
CA GLY A 120 24.32 -8.42 -13.27
C GLY A 120 22.92 -8.95 -13.60
N ASN A 121 21.91 -8.11 -13.76
CA ASN A 121 20.56 -8.38 -14.29
C ASN A 121 19.66 -9.35 -13.49
N PHE A 122 20.19 -10.32 -12.75
CA PHE A 122 19.36 -11.37 -12.13
C PHE A 122 18.61 -10.88 -10.87
N ASP A 123 19.31 -10.31 -9.91
CA ASP A 123 18.72 -9.66 -8.75
C ASP A 123 19.42 -8.32 -8.45
N ALA A 124 19.14 -7.35 -9.32
CA ALA A 124 19.78 -6.05 -9.23
C ALA A 124 19.45 -5.28 -7.94
N PHE A 125 18.32 -5.58 -7.27
CA PHE A 125 17.99 -4.96 -5.98
C PHE A 125 18.89 -5.44 -4.85
N THR A 126 19.02 -6.75 -4.69
CA THR A 126 19.89 -7.35 -3.68
C THR A 126 21.34 -6.98 -3.93
N GLU A 127 21.78 -7.02 -5.18
CA GLU A 127 23.15 -6.67 -5.53
C GLU A 127 23.43 -5.17 -5.26
N ALA A 128 22.54 -4.27 -5.64
CA ALA A 128 22.71 -2.84 -5.34
C ALA A 128 22.74 -2.57 -3.82
N LYS A 129 21.90 -3.27 -3.04
CA LYS A 129 21.88 -3.18 -1.58
C LYS A 129 23.20 -3.68 -0.99
N ARG A 130 23.71 -4.83 -1.46
CA ARG A 130 24.98 -5.41 -1.06
C ARG A 130 26.16 -4.46 -1.34
N ILE A 131 26.21 -3.90 -2.57
CA ILE A 131 27.25 -2.94 -2.98
C ILE A 131 27.26 -1.71 -2.09
N LEU A 132 26.10 -1.11 -1.82
CA LEU A 132 26.01 0.11 -0.99
C LEU A 132 26.31 -0.16 0.48
N GLY A 133 26.07 -1.37 0.99
CA GLY A 133 26.41 -1.79 2.35
C GLY A 133 27.86 -2.18 2.53
N ASN A 134 28.60 -2.47 1.45
CA ASN A 134 29.98 -2.91 1.52
C ASN A 134 30.96 -1.74 1.34
N LYS A 135 31.77 -1.49 2.37
CA LYS A 135 32.81 -0.43 2.35
C LYS A 135 33.87 -0.64 1.26
N ASN A 136 34.14 -1.90 0.91
CA ASN A 136 35.16 -2.29 -0.06
C ASN A 136 34.68 -2.28 -1.52
N SER A 137 33.42 -1.92 -1.78
CA SER A 137 32.90 -1.79 -3.14
C SER A 137 33.61 -0.66 -3.89
N THR A 138 33.91 -0.91 -5.18
CA THR A 138 34.60 0.07 -6.03
C THR A 138 33.70 1.28 -6.31
N ALA A 139 34.31 2.38 -6.74
CA ALA A 139 33.57 3.60 -7.11
C ALA A 139 32.56 3.33 -8.24
N ASP A 140 32.92 2.52 -9.24
CA ASP A 140 32.03 2.17 -10.36
C ASP A 140 30.85 1.31 -9.92
N GLN A 141 31.09 0.32 -9.04
CA GLN A 141 30.00 -0.47 -8.44
C GLN A 141 29.02 0.42 -7.67
N LYS A 142 29.53 1.32 -6.81
CA LYS A 142 28.70 2.27 -6.06
C LYS A 142 27.93 3.20 -6.99
N ARG A 143 28.57 3.68 -8.08
CA ARG A 143 27.92 4.51 -9.10
C ARG A 143 26.77 3.77 -9.78
N ALA A 144 26.96 2.50 -10.14
CA ALA A 144 25.92 1.67 -10.74
C ALA A 144 24.73 1.46 -9.78
N ALA A 145 25.00 1.14 -8.51
CA ALA A 145 23.95 0.94 -7.51
C ALA A 145 23.16 2.23 -7.23
N VAL A 146 23.81 3.39 -7.11
CA VAL A 146 23.16 4.69 -6.95
C VAL A 146 22.34 5.04 -8.19
N GLY A 147 22.91 4.89 -9.39
CA GLY A 147 22.23 5.14 -10.66
C GLY A 147 20.97 4.28 -10.83
N PHE A 148 21.04 3.01 -10.43
CA PHE A 148 19.91 2.09 -10.42
C PHE A 148 18.78 2.61 -9.53
N TYR A 149 19.03 2.94 -8.25
CA TYR A 149 18.00 3.46 -7.35
C TYR A 149 17.46 4.82 -7.76
N GLN A 150 18.30 5.72 -8.31
CA GLN A 150 17.85 7.01 -8.83
C GLN A 150 16.87 6.83 -9.98
N THR A 151 17.15 5.93 -10.93
CA THR A 151 16.26 5.69 -12.06
C THR A 151 14.95 5.03 -11.65
N ILE A 152 14.94 4.17 -10.63
CA ILE A 152 13.70 3.63 -10.05
C ILE A 152 12.82 4.76 -9.52
N ARG A 153 13.39 5.68 -8.73
CA ARG A 153 12.66 6.82 -8.16
C ARG A 153 12.12 7.75 -9.26
N GLN A 154 12.93 8.05 -10.27
CA GLN A 154 12.53 8.90 -11.38
C GLN A 154 11.41 8.29 -12.22
N ARG A 155 11.50 6.98 -12.55
CA ARG A 155 10.42 6.26 -13.25
C ARG A 155 9.13 6.30 -12.46
N LYS A 156 9.23 6.00 -11.14
CA LYS A 156 8.07 6.00 -10.25
C LYS A 156 7.43 7.40 -10.18
N ALA A 157 8.22 8.46 -10.08
CA ALA A 157 7.70 9.83 -10.04
C ALA A 157 6.86 10.17 -11.29
N ILE A 158 7.33 9.83 -12.50
CA ILE A 158 6.54 10.10 -13.72
C ILE A 158 5.20 9.35 -13.69
N ILE A 159 5.21 8.10 -13.25
CA ILE A 159 4.00 7.29 -13.20
C ILE A 159 3.04 7.79 -12.11
N ASP A 160 3.55 8.10 -10.92
CA ASP A 160 2.74 8.57 -9.80
C ASP A 160 2.02 9.90 -10.12
N TYR A 161 2.71 10.80 -10.84
CA TYR A 161 2.21 12.13 -11.20
C TYR A 161 1.65 12.24 -12.63
N ALA A 162 1.36 11.12 -13.29
CA ALA A 162 0.80 11.12 -14.64
C ALA A 162 -0.48 11.98 -14.71
N ALA A 163 -0.44 13.04 -15.50
CA ALA A 163 -1.48 14.07 -15.52
C ALA A 163 -2.87 13.54 -15.91
N ASP A 164 -2.92 12.48 -16.73
CA ASP A 164 -4.18 11.86 -17.12
C ASP A 164 -4.86 11.09 -15.98
N LYS A 165 -4.15 10.75 -14.88
CA LYS A 165 -4.77 10.23 -13.67
C LYS A 165 -5.73 11.25 -13.06
N ILE A 166 -5.33 12.54 -12.99
CA ILE A 166 -6.19 13.62 -12.48
C ILE A 166 -7.40 13.80 -13.39
N THR A 167 -7.19 13.84 -14.71
CA THR A 167 -8.27 13.98 -15.70
C THR A 167 -9.29 12.83 -15.55
N LYS A 168 -8.80 11.60 -15.42
CA LYS A 168 -9.64 10.42 -15.27
C LYS A 168 -10.34 10.39 -13.91
N PHE A 169 -9.65 10.75 -12.84
CA PHE A 169 -10.23 10.89 -11.50
C PHE A 169 -11.40 11.88 -11.50
N LYS A 170 -11.23 13.08 -12.04
CA LYS A 170 -12.32 14.07 -12.20
C LYS A 170 -13.51 13.49 -12.93
N SER A 171 -13.29 12.82 -14.06
CA SER A 171 -14.36 12.20 -14.85
C SER A 171 -15.10 11.12 -14.07
N ILE A 172 -14.42 10.36 -13.20
CA ILE A 172 -15.05 9.37 -12.33
C ILE A 172 -15.83 10.05 -11.22
N TYR A 173 -15.24 11.06 -10.58
CA TYR A 173 -15.88 11.83 -9.51
C TYR A 173 -17.23 12.42 -9.96
N TYR A 174 -17.25 13.16 -11.08
CA TYR A 174 -18.47 13.81 -11.57
C TYR A 174 -19.59 12.83 -11.97
N LYS A 175 -19.27 11.55 -12.16
CA LYS A 175 -20.28 10.48 -12.37
C LYS A 175 -20.77 9.83 -11.08
N ASN A 176 -20.20 10.20 -9.93
CA ASN A 176 -20.45 9.57 -8.64
C ASN A 176 -20.50 10.61 -7.51
N VAL A 177 -21.00 11.81 -7.79
CA VAL A 177 -21.05 12.92 -6.82
C VAL A 177 -21.95 12.65 -5.62
N ASP A 178 -22.85 11.68 -5.74
CA ASP A 178 -23.76 11.19 -4.68
C ASP A 178 -23.08 10.21 -3.71
N LYS A 179 -21.85 9.75 -4.04
CA LYS A 179 -21.14 8.75 -3.24
C LYS A 179 -20.14 9.37 -2.28
N LYS A 180 -19.95 8.75 -1.12
CA LYS A 180 -18.80 9.00 -0.24
C LYS A 180 -17.59 8.21 -0.77
N ILE A 181 -16.53 8.92 -1.14
CA ILE A 181 -15.39 8.37 -1.86
C ILE A 181 -14.10 8.50 -1.05
N LEU A 182 -13.36 7.40 -0.94
CA LEU A 182 -11.98 7.41 -0.44
C LEU A 182 -11.01 7.35 -1.62
N VAL A 183 -10.05 8.26 -1.66
CA VAL A 183 -9.04 8.35 -2.72
C VAL A 183 -7.65 8.12 -2.18
N PHE A 184 -6.86 7.29 -2.85
CA PHE A 184 -5.49 6.97 -2.47
C PHE A 184 -4.51 7.43 -3.54
N GLY A 185 -3.80 8.54 -3.26
CA GLY A 185 -2.94 9.23 -4.23
C GLY A 185 -1.51 8.67 -4.33
N GLY A 186 -1.05 7.88 -3.35
CA GLY A 186 0.32 7.32 -3.36
C GLY A 186 1.41 8.28 -2.88
N ALA A 187 1.37 9.56 -3.24
CA ALA A 187 2.28 10.61 -2.79
C ALA A 187 1.49 11.80 -2.21
N ASN A 188 2.07 12.50 -1.19
CA ASN A 188 1.36 13.59 -0.51
C ASN A 188 0.97 14.72 -1.47
N ASP A 189 1.93 15.20 -2.26
CA ASP A 189 1.71 16.33 -3.15
C ASP A 189 0.74 15.98 -4.30
N PHE A 190 0.75 14.73 -4.76
CA PHE A 190 -0.23 14.25 -5.74
C PHE A 190 -1.63 14.09 -5.11
N THR A 191 -1.70 13.67 -3.86
CA THR A 191 -2.96 13.63 -3.11
C THR A 191 -3.57 15.02 -2.96
N ASP A 192 -2.75 16.05 -2.69
CA ASP A 192 -3.20 17.44 -2.66
C ASP A 192 -3.74 17.88 -4.05
N GLN A 193 -3.03 17.56 -5.14
CA GLN A 193 -3.49 17.86 -6.51
C GLN A 193 -4.84 17.20 -6.85
N LEU A 194 -5.05 15.97 -6.41
CA LEU A 194 -6.34 15.29 -6.57
C LEU A 194 -7.46 16.05 -5.83
N CYS A 195 -7.23 16.46 -4.57
CA CYS A 195 -8.19 17.27 -3.82
C CYS A 195 -8.49 18.60 -4.51
N ASP A 196 -7.46 19.34 -4.88
CA ASP A 196 -7.59 20.66 -5.52
C ASP A 196 -8.37 20.58 -6.83
N SER A 197 -8.25 19.43 -7.53
CA SER A 197 -8.91 19.23 -8.83
C SER A 197 -10.43 19.17 -8.75
N ILE A 198 -10.99 18.92 -7.56
CA ILE A 198 -12.44 18.83 -7.30
C ILE A 198 -12.87 19.67 -6.08
N ALA A 199 -12.07 20.70 -5.71
CA ALA A 199 -12.45 21.59 -4.63
C ALA A 199 -13.82 22.26 -4.90
N PRO A 200 -14.65 22.50 -3.86
CA PRO A 200 -14.42 22.34 -2.42
C PRO A 200 -14.84 20.97 -1.86
N TYR A 201 -15.15 19.98 -2.67
CA TYR A 201 -15.79 18.73 -2.27
C TYR A 201 -14.85 17.69 -1.66
N ALA A 202 -13.55 17.99 -1.59
CA ALA A 202 -12.51 17.06 -1.11
C ALA A 202 -11.59 17.70 -0.09
N MET A 203 -11.10 16.89 0.87
CA MET A 203 -9.97 17.24 1.74
C MET A 203 -8.92 16.16 1.79
N ALA A 204 -7.66 16.59 1.98
CA ALA A 204 -6.51 15.71 2.06
C ALA A 204 -6.22 15.30 3.51
N TYR A 205 -5.94 14.00 3.71
CA TYR A 205 -5.56 13.39 4.97
C TYR A 205 -4.23 12.63 4.81
N HIS A 206 -3.11 13.26 5.17
CA HIS A 206 -1.79 12.64 5.09
C HIS A 206 -0.81 13.24 6.12
N SER A 207 0.41 12.68 6.19
CA SER A 207 1.41 13.00 7.23
C SER A 207 1.89 14.46 7.23
N LYS A 208 1.82 15.18 6.10
CA LYS A 208 2.17 16.61 6.02
C LYS A 208 1.07 17.54 6.54
N LYS A 209 -0.14 17.06 6.79
CA LYS A 209 -1.24 17.85 7.38
C LYS A 209 -1.12 17.85 8.91
N THR A 210 -1.43 18.98 9.52
CA THR A 210 -1.48 19.13 10.99
C THR A 210 -2.58 18.24 11.57
N LYS A 211 -2.50 17.96 12.88
CA LYS A 211 -3.56 17.20 13.56
C LYS A 211 -4.92 17.87 13.38
N LYS A 212 -5.00 19.19 13.60
CA LYS A 212 -6.24 19.98 13.43
C LYS A 212 -6.85 19.85 12.03
N GLN A 213 -6.00 19.91 10.97
CA GLN A 213 -6.47 19.73 9.58
C GLN A 213 -6.98 18.33 9.31
N LYS A 214 -6.33 17.31 9.87
CA LYS A 214 -6.76 15.92 9.74
C LYS A 214 -8.08 15.66 10.47
N ASP A 215 -8.21 16.16 11.68
CA ASP A 215 -9.43 16.00 12.48
C ASP A 215 -10.62 16.72 11.78
N LEU A 216 -10.41 17.94 11.26
CA LEU A 216 -11.41 18.66 10.47
C LEU A 216 -11.82 17.89 9.20
N ALA A 217 -10.85 17.36 8.43
CA ALA A 217 -11.14 16.60 7.22
C ALA A 217 -12.04 15.39 7.50
N LEU A 218 -11.81 14.73 8.63
CA LEU A 218 -12.61 13.59 9.05
C LEU A 218 -14.01 13.99 9.50
N GLU A 219 -14.12 15.07 10.26
CA GLU A 219 -15.40 15.62 10.72
C GLU A 219 -16.26 15.97 9.50
N LEU A 220 -15.76 16.79 8.59
CA LEU A 220 -16.49 17.19 7.39
C LEU A 220 -16.86 16.00 6.48
N PHE A 221 -16.00 14.99 6.40
CA PHE A 221 -16.34 13.75 5.69
C PHE A 221 -17.41 12.93 6.42
N LYS A 222 -17.43 12.93 7.77
CA LYS A 222 -18.46 12.27 8.57
C LYS A 222 -19.81 12.94 8.41
N THR A 223 -19.86 14.25 8.54
CA THR A 223 -21.11 15.05 8.40
C THR A 223 -21.65 15.05 6.98
N GLY A 224 -20.78 14.89 5.97
CA GLY A 224 -21.14 14.93 4.56
C GLY A 224 -20.98 16.31 3.91
N ASP A 225 -20.36 17.27 4.62
CA ASP A 225 -20.00 18.57 4.08
C ASP A 225 -18.98 18.45 2.93
N ILE A 226 -18.15 17.39 3.00
CA ILE A 226 -17.38 16.90 1.87
C ILE A 226 -17.74 15.44 1.59
N ASN A 227 -17.69 15.03 0.34
CA ASN A 227 -17.96 13.65 -0.04
C ASN A 227 -16.71 12.88 -0.49
N VAL A 228 -15.55 13.52 -0.53
CA VAL A 228 -14.27 12.90 -0.90
C VAL A 228 -13.20 13.13 0.16
N LEU A 229 -12.59 12.04 0.63
CA LEU A 229 -11.41 12.08 1.50
C LEU A 229 -10.21 11.49 0.76
N CYS A 230 -9.18 12.31 0.51
CA CYS A 230 -7.98 11.89 -0.19
C CYS A 230 -6.86 11.56 0.81
N SER A 231 -6.26 10.36 0.70
CA SER A 231 -5.15 9.94 1.54
C SER A 231 -3.97 9.43 0.71
N THR A 232 -2.77 9.52 1.25
CA THR A 232 -1.56 9.01 0.57
C THR A 232 -1.43 7.50 0.69
N LYS A 233 -1.77 6.95 1.85
CA LYS A 233 -1.75 5.52 2.15
C LYS A 233 -3.14 5.11 2.58
N ALA A 234 -3.49 3.84 2.34
CA ALA A 234 -4.67 3.29 2.98
C ALA A 234 -4.63 3.69 4.46
N LEU A 235 -5.68 4.35 4.93
CA LEU A 235 -5.78 4.87 6.29
C LEU A 235 -5.36 3.77 7.25
N ASN A 236 -4.31 4.01 8.02
CA ASN A 236 -3.63 2.99 8.80
C ASN A 236 -4.58 2.37 9.83
N GLN A 237 -4.25 1.16 10.24
CA GLN A 237 -4.91 0.33 11.26
C GLN A 237 -5.58 1.13 12.38
N GLY A 238 -6.83 0.78 12.70
CA GLY A 238 -7.60 1.39 13.78
C GLY A 238 -8.39 2.64 13.39
N PHE A 239 -8.36 3.06 12.13
CA PHE A 239 -9.10 4.23 11.69
C PHE A 239 -10.53 3.85 11.25
N ASP A 240 -11.48 4.27 12.03
CA ASP A 240 -12.91 4.12 11.70
C ASP A 240 -13.31 5.21 10.70
N VAL A 241 -13.15 4.93 9.39
CA VAL A 241 -13.66 5.84 8.35
C VAL A 241 -15.13 5.55 8.15
N PRO A 242 -16.00 6.55 8.36
CA PRO A 242 -17.42 6.32 8.20
C PRO A 242 -17.78 6.00 6.75
N ASN A 243 -18.46 4.87 6.57
CA ASN A 243 -19.33 4.53 5.42
C ASN A 243 -18.92 5.10 4.04
N ALA A 244 -17.72 4.83 3.56
CA ALA A 244 -17.38 5.09 2.18
C ALA A 244 -18.08 4.07 1.26
N ASN A 245 -18.62 4.56 0.15
CA ASN A 245 -19.31 3.74 -0.84
C ASN A 245 -18.38 3.27 -1.97
N MET A 246 -17.31 4.03 -2.18
CA MET A 246 -16.37 3.81 -3.28
C MET A 246 -14.94 4.09 -2.84
N GLY A 247 -13.99 3.31 -3.35
CA GLY A 247 -12.56 3.55 -3.25
C GLY A 247 -11.96 3.86 -4.61
N ILE A 248 -11.11 4.90 -4.72
CA ILE A 248 -10.36 5.19 -5.95
C ILE A 248 -8.86 5.15 -5.62
N VAL A 249 -8.12 4.30 -6.30
CA VAL A 249 -6.68 4.15 -6.13
C VAL A 249 -5.97 4.77 -7.33
N CYS A 250 -5.18 5.82 -7.08
CA CYS A 250 -4.41 6.52 -8.11
C CYS A 250 -2.90 6.26 -7.99
N GLY A 251 -2.44 5.72 -6.87
CA GLY A 251 -1.03 5.38 -6.64
C GLY A 251 -0.84 3.89 -6.35
N ILE A 252 -0.11 3.18 -7.21
CA ILE A 252 0.11 1.74 -7.11
C ILE A 252 1.57 1.47 -6.72
N THR A 253 1.76 0.44 -5.89
CA THR A 253 3.09 -0.02 -5.46
C THR A 253 3.18 -1.54 -5.57
N SER A 254 4.36 -2.12 -5.38
CA SER A 254 4.55 -3.57 -5.31
C SER A 254 3.66 -4.22 -4.22
N LYS A 255 3.30 -3.47 -3.17
CA LYS A 255 2.40 -3.92 -2.09
C LYS A 255 0.92 -3.63 -2.36
N SER A 256 0.51 -3.58 -3.62
CA SER A 256 -0.86 -3.21 -4.02
C SER A 256 -1.93 -4.19 -3.54
N LEU A 257 -1.61 -5.47 -3.38
CA LEU A 257 -2.56 -6.45 -2.83
C LEU A 257 -3.00 -6.05 -1.42
N SER A 258 -2.06 -5.69 -0.54
CA SER A 258 -2.41 -5.23 0.81
C SER A 258 -3.22 -3.94 0.81
N MET A 259 -3.00 -3.07 -0.19
CA MET A 259 -3.79 -1.86 -0.36
C MET A 259 -5.21 -2.19 -0.83
N ILE A 260 -5.38 -3.07 -1.81
CA ILE A 260 -6.70 -3.52 -2.30
C ILE A 260 -7.50 -4.14 -1.15
N GLN A 261 -6.89 -5.00 -0.34
CA GLN A 261 -7.51 -5.60 0.84
C GLN A 261 -7.92 -4.55 1.88
N ARG A 262 -7.08 -3.52 2.12
CA ARG A 262 -7.39 -2.42 3.05
C ARG A 262 -8.51 -1.54 2.51
N VAL A 263 -8.50 -1.21 1.24
CA VAL A 263 -9.59 -0.47 0.59
C VAL A 263 -10.90 -1.27 0.67
N GLY A 264 -10.84 -2.57 0.45
CA GLY A 264 -11.99 -3.47 0.63
C GLY A 264 -12.56 -3.44 2.06
N ARG A 265 -11.68 -3.35 3.09
CA ARG A 265 -12.12 -3.19 4.49
C ARG A 265 -12.74 -1.82 4.79
N LEU A 266 -12.31 -0.77 4.10
CA LEU A 266 -12.83 0.60 4.26
C LEU A 266 -14.18 0.79 3.60
N VAL A 267 -14.46 0.03 2.54
CA VAL A 267 -15.77 -0.08 1.90
C VAL A 267 -16.57 -1.14 2.67
N ARG A 268 -16.93 -0.82 3.94
CA ARG A 268 -17.50 -1.77 4.91
C ARG A 268 -18.80 -2.37 4.46
N PHE A 269 -19.07 -3.55 5.05
CA PHE A 269 -20.33 -4.27 4.96
C PHE A 269 -21.52 -3.35 5.28
N GLN A 270 -22.39 -3.21 4.31
CA GLN A 270 -23.78 -2.82 4.48
C GLN A 270 -24.59 -3.83 3.69
N GLU A 271 -25.61 -4.37 4.32
CA GLU A 271 -26.50 -5.34 3.69
C GLU A 271 -27.00 -4.81 2.34
N GLY A 272 -26.88 -5.62 1.28
CA GLY A 272 -27.27 -5.23 -0.07
C GLY A 272 -26.29 -4.31 -0.84
N LYS A 273 -25.14 -3.92 -0.28
CA LYS A 273 -24.13 -3.10 -0.98
C LYS A 273 -22.99 -3.92 -1.56
N VAL A 274 -22.55 -3.51 -2.75
CA VAL A 274 -21.30 -3.95 -3.38
C VAL A 274 -20.27 -2.82 -3.25
N GLY A 275 -19.10 -3.13 -2.70
CA GLY A 275 -17.99 -2.17 -2.61
C GLY A 275 -17.36 -1.90 -3.97
N ASP A 276 -17.50 -0.69 -4.51
CA ASP A 276 -16.86 -0.28 -5.76
C ASP A 276 -15.43 0.18 -5.52
N ILE A 277 -14.46 -0.49 -6.14
CA ILE A 277 -13.04 -0.10 -6.11
C ILE A 277 -12.59 0.19 -7.54
N ILE A 278 -12.14 1.42 -7.79
CA ILE A 278 -11.57 1.81 -9.08
C ILE A 278 -10.07 2.01 -8.91
N ILE A 279 -9.28 1.41 -9.79
CA ILE A 279 -7.82 1.53 -9.78
C ILE A 279 -7.37 2.15 -11.10
N LEU A 280 -6.74 3.32 -11.01
CA LEU A 280 -6.12 3.99 -12.15
C LEU A 280 -4.65 3.58 -12.23
N TYR A 281 -4.23 3.04 -13.36
CA TYR A 281 -2.85 2.62 -13.58
C TYR A 281 -2.32 3.11 -14.92
N VAL A 282 -1.03 3.41 -14.98
CA VAL A 282 -0.38 3.77 -16.24
C VAL A 282 -0.15 2.49 -17.04
N ALA A 283 -0.74 2.42 -18.25
CA ALA A 283 -0.55 1.30 -19.18
C ALA A 283 0.92 1.14 -19.58
N ASP A 284 1.33 -0.08 -19.89
CA ASP A 284 2.69 -0.45 -20.31
C ASP A 284 3.81 -0.04 -19.35
N SER A 285 3.44 0.12 -18.06
CA SER A 285 4.35 0.51 -17.00
C SER A 285 4.53 -0.56 -15.92
N GLN A 286 5.37 -0.25 -14.94
CA GLN A 286 5.54 -1.08 -13.75
C GLN A 286 4.25 -1.19 -12.91
N GLU A 287 3.38 -0.16 -12.92
CA GLU A 287 2.09 -0.23 -12.21
C GLU A 287 1.20 -1.34 -12.75
N GLN A 288 1.13 -1.50 -14.08
CA GLN A 288 0.35 -2.57 -14.68
C GLN A 288 0.84 -3.95 -14.21
N LYS A 289 2.17 -4.16 -14.18
CA LYS A 289 2.75 -5.43 -13.71
C LYS A 289 2.39 -5.70 -12.25
N TRP A 290 2.53 -4.70 -11.38
CA TRP A 290 2.18 -4.83 -9.96
C TRP A 290 0.69 -5.10 -9.78
N LEU A 291 -0.17 -4.40 -10.54
CA LEU A 291 -1.61 -4.56 -10.45
C LEU A 291 -2.05 -5.95 -10.95
N THR A 292 -1.50 -6.42 -12.07
CA THR A 292 -1.77 -7.78 -12.58
C THR A 292 -1.42 -8.83 -11.53
N ASN A 293 -0.26 -8.71 -10.89
CA ASN A 293 0.14 -9.65 -9.83
C ASN A 293 -0.79 -9.54 -8.60
N ALA A 294 -1.16 -8.32 -8.20
CA ALA A 294 -2.00 -8.08 -7.03
C ALA A 294 -3.45 -8.58 -7.20
N THR A 295 -3.93 -8.64 -8.44
CA THR A 295 -5.32 -9.04 -8.74
C THR A 295 -5.45 -10.48 -9.23
N LYS A 296 -4.33 -11.21 -9.41
CA LYS A 296 -4.29 -12.54 -10.01
C LYS A 296 -5.24 -13.56 -9.35
N ASN A 297 -5.42 -13.46 -8.04
CA ASN A 297 -6.22 -14.39 -7.24
C ASN A 297 -7.53 -13.76 -6.73
N LEU A 298 -8.03 -12.72 -7.38
CA LEU A 298 -9.28 -12.05 -7.04
C LEU A 298 -10.32 -12.29 -8.13
N ASN A 299 -11.55 -12.66 -7.75
CA ASN A 299 -12.57 -13.09 -8.71
C ASN A 299 -13.30 -11.93 -9.40
N ASN A 300 -13.50 -10.81 -8.72
CA ASN A 300 -14.36 -9.72 -9.20
C ASN A 300 -13.55 -8.54 -9.77
N VAL A 301 -12.65 -8.82 -10.72
CA VAL A 301 -11.77 -7.83 -11.34
C VAL A 301 -12.13 -7.62 -12.81
N ILE A 302 -12.39 -6.36 -13.17
CA ILE A 302 -12.71 -5.95 -14.54
C ILE A 302 -11.58 -5.05 -15.04
N TRP A 303 -10.96 -5.43 -16.15
CA TRP A 303 -9.99 -4.64 -16.88
C TRP A 303 -10.69 -3.94 -18.06
N LYS A 304 -10.53 -2.61 -18.15
CA LYS A 304 -11.10 -1.79 -19.24
C LYS A 304 -10.04 -1.41 -20.25
#